data_f7721cff03481b07d7cec4a05c55d925
#
_entry.id   f7721cff03481b07d7cec4a05c55d925
#
_cell.length_a   1.000
_cell.length_b   1.000
_cell.length_c   1.000
_cell.angle_alpha   90.00
_cell.angle_beta   90.00
_cell.angle_gamma   90.00
#
_symmetry.space_group_name_H-M   'P 1'
#
loop_
_entity.id
_entity.type
_entity.pdbx_description
1 polymer ?
#
loop_
_entity_poly.entity_id
_entity_poly.type
_entity_poly.pdbx_seq_one_letter_code
_entity_poly.pdbx_strand_id
1 'polypeptide(L)'
;MSFKLTILGCNSAIPTIKKNPTAQLLNADERFFLIDCGEGTQIQLLRNNINAHKISHIFISHLHGDHYFGLIGLINTMHLLGRKTELNLYAHQRLKEIIDLQLLASNTELRFPLFFHPIPLDKEKVLYEDARIIIHNLVLKHSIPSSGFLFKEKKKARNIIKEKIEEYNIPINEMNNIKNGSDFRLEDGRIIANEELTTVRKSLHSYCFCSDTAFVEENIERIKGITLLYHETTFMQDLADKAKETGHSTTIDAANMAKRGKVGNLLIGHFSSRYNDLNDLLEETKSVFPDTFLAIDGSVLDFDVI
;
A
#
# COMPACT_ATOMS: atom_id res chain seq x y z
N MET A 1 7.30 -2.30 15.97
CA MET A 1 6.18 -1.91 15.09
C MET A 1 6.67 -2.04 13.69
N SER A 2 5.90 -2.62 12.79
CA SER A 2 6.38 -2.93 11.45
C SER A 2 5.59 -2.17 10.40
N PHE A 3 6.28 -1.57 9.44
CA PHE A 3 5.67 -1.10 8.22
C PHE A 3 6.36 -1.87 7.08
N LYS A 4 5.67 -2.90 6.58
CA LYS A 4 6.24 -3.88 5.66
C LYS A 4 5.32 -4.09 4.47
N LEU A 5 5.92 -4.16 3.28
CA LEU A 5 5.22 -4.47 2.04
C LEU A 5 5.65 -5.86 1.55
N THR A 6 4.68 -6.75 1.38
CA THR A 6 4.89 -8.06 0.74
C THR A 6 4.35 -8.02 -0.68
N ILE A 7 5.16 -8.38 -1.65
CA ILE A 7 4.75 -8.50 -3.05
C ILE A 7 4.17 -9.90 -3.25
N LEU A 8 2.89 -9.99 -3.56
CA LEU A 8 2.20 -11.26 -3.84
C LEU A 8 2.16 -11.55 -5.33
N GLY A 9 2.22 -10.51 -6.16
CA GLY A 9 2.28 -10.59 -7.61
C GLY A 9 2.66 -9.25 -8.21
N CYS A 10 3.47 -9.28 -9.28
CA CYS A 10 3.99 -8.09 -9.94
C CYS A 10 4.01 -8.16 -11.46
N ASN A 11 3.30 -9.15 -12.05
CA ASN A 11 3.23 -9.32 -13.50
C ASN A 11 2.00 -8.61 -14.09
N SER A 12 2.15 -8.11 -15.31
CA SER A 12 1.09 -7.48 -16.09
C SER A 12 0.26 -8.52 -16.83
N ALA A 13 -1.05 -8.30 -16.87
CA ALA A 13 -2.09 -8.96 -17.65
C ALA A 13 -2.21 -10.47 -17.49
N ILE A 14 -1.14 -11.24 -17.62
CA ILE A 14 -1.21 -12.70 -17.75
C ILE A 14 -0.41 -13.38 -16.63
N PRO A 15 -1.00 -14.31 -15.87
CA PRO A 15 -0.25 -15.14 -14.94
C PRO A 15 0.74 -16.05 -15.69
N THR A 16 1.88 -16.29 -15.09
CA THR A 16 2.85 -17.28 -15.59
C THR A 16 3.14 -18.31 -14.50
N ILE A 17 3.86 -19.37 -14.83
CA ILE A 17 4.26 -20.37 -13.81
C ILE A 17 5.09 -19.73 -12.68
N LYS A 18 5.85 -18.68 -12.98
CA LYS A 18 6.81 -18.05 -12.06
C LYS A 18 6.37 -16.71 -11.52
N LYS A 19 5.40 -16.03 -12.16
CA LYS A 19 4.97 -14.67 -11.80
C LYS A 19 3.45 -14.61 -11.76
N ASN A 20 2.93 -13.95 -10.75
CA ASN A 20 1.50 -13.78 -10.52
C ASN A 20 1.06 -12.36 -10.89
N PRO A 21 -0.21 -12.17 -11.31
CA PRO A 21 -0.82 -10.86 -11.51
C PRO A 21 -0.77 -10.00 -10.26
N THR A 22 -1.00 -8.73 -10.44
CA THR A 22 -0.81 -7.69 -9.44
C THR A 22 -1.56 -7.98 -8.13
N ALA A 23 -0.81 -8.09 -7.06
CA ALA A 23 -1.31 -8.10 -5.68
C ALA A 23 -0.19 -7.74 -4.69
N GLN A 24 -0.48 -6.90 -3.70
CA GLN A 24 0.47 -6.51 -2.68
C GLN A 24 -0.20 -6.48 -1.31
N LEU A 25 0.55 -6.77 -0.26
CA LEU A 25 0.05 -6.71 1.11
C LEU A 25 0.89 -5.77 1.95
N LEU A 26 0.29 -4.68 2.39
CA LEU A 26 0.91 -3.74 3.33
C LEU A 26 0.51 -4.13 4.76
N ASN A 27 1.49 -4.38 5.61
CA ASN A 27 1.34 -4.50 7.06
C ASN A 27 1.81 -3.20 7.72
N ALA A 28 0.88 -2.43 8.27
CA ALA A 28 1.16 -1.23 9.04
C ALA A 28 0.74 -1.43 10.50
N ASP A 29 1.67 -1.82 11.36
CA ASP A 29 1.41 -2.11 12.79
C ASP A 29 0.29 -3.16 12.99
N GLU A 30 0.44 -4.34 12.40
CA GLU A 30 -0.54 -5.45 12.40
C GLU A 30 -1.90 -5.12 11.78
N ARG A 31 -1.99 -4.04 11.00
CA ARG A 31 -3.10 -3.76 10.09
C ARG A 31 -2.73 -4.21 8.69
N PHE A 32 -3.49 -5.12 8.15
CA PHE A 32 -3.21 -5.76 6.86
C PHE A 32 -4.14 -5.19 5.79
N PHE A 33 -3.53 -4.48 4.85
CA PHE A 33 -4.17 -3.87 3.70
C PHE A 33 -3.76 -4.62 2.43
N LEU A 34 -4.71 -5.30 1.79
CA LEU A 34 -4.48 -5.92 0.48
C LEU A 34 -4.72 -4.88 -0.60
N ILE A 35 -3.78 -4.75 -1.53
CA ILE A 35 -3.81 -3.81 -2.65
C ILE A 35 -3.78 -4.63 -3.91
N ASP A 36 -4.87 -4.57 -4.67
CA ASP A 36 -5.22 -5.46 -5.76
C ASP A 36 -5.28 -6.94 -5.34
N CYS A 37 -5.96 -7.74 -6.13
CA CYS A 37 -6.18 -9.16 -5.86
C CYS A 37 -6.30 -9.91 -7.18
N GLY A 38 -5.20 -9.96 -7.92
CA GLY A 38 -5.11 -10.71 -9.17
C GLY A 38 -5.26 -12.21 -8.95
N GLU A 39 -5.37 -12.95 -10.04
CA GLU A 39 -5.48 -14.40 -10.00
C GLU A 39 -4.31 -15.04 -9.24
N GLY A 40 -4.62 -16.03 -8.39
CA GLY A 40 -3.60 -16.71 -7.58
C GLY A 40 -3.20 -16.01 -6.27
N THR A 41 -3.71 -14.81 -5.97
CA THR A 41 -3.39 -14.06 -4.74
C THR A 41 -3.55 -14.91 -3.48
N GLN A 42 -4.63 -15.68 -3.34
CA GLN A 42 -4.82 -16.54 -2.16
C GLN A 42 -3.75 -17.64 -2.04
N ILE A 43 -3.23 -18.15 -3.16
CA ILE A 43 -2.12 -19.12 -3.15
C ILE A 43 -0.84 -18.44 -2.69
N GLN A 44 -0.60 -17.20 -3.12
CA GLN A 44 0.56 -16.42 -2.67
C GLN A 44 0.49 -16.07 -1.18
N LEU A 45 -0.70 -15.76 -0.65
CA LEU A 45 -0.88 -15.60 0.80
C LEU A 45 -0.46 -16.87 1.57
N LEU A 46 -0.88 -18.06 1.09
CA LEU A 46 -0.50 -19.34 1.70
C LEU A 46 1.01 -19.60 1.59
N ARG A 47 1.63 -19.38 0.41
CA ARG A 47 3.07 -19.56 0.20
C ARG A 47 3.92 -18.68 1.10
N ASN A 48 3.44 -17.49 1.41
CA ASN A 48 4.12 -16.53 2.30
C ASN A 48 3.70 -16.69 3.77
N ASN A 49 2.96 -17.74 4.14
CA ASN A 49 2.46 -17.99 5.49
C ASN A 49 1.62 -16.82 6.07
N ILE A 50 0.87 -16.15 5.22
CA ILE A 50 0.03 -15.02 5.60
C ILE A 50 -1.39 -15.52 5.85
N ASN A 51 -1.89 -15.29 7.06
CA ASN A 51 -3.27 -15.59 7.40
C ASN A 51 -4.22 -14.54 6.78
N ALA A 52 -5.00 -14.96 5.77
CA ALA A 52 -5.97 -14.10 5.09
C ALA A 52 -7.01 -13.47 6.03
N HIS A 53 -7.31 -14.08 7.19
CA HIS A 53 -8.23 -13.52 8.19
C HIS A 53 -7.71 -12.23 8.85
N LYS A 54 -6.40 -11.96 8.80
CA LYS A 54 -5.82 -10.68 9.26
C LYS A 54 -6.10 -9.53 8.31
N ILE A 55 -6.41 -9.79 7.03
CA ILE A 55 -6.73 -8.74 6.05
C ILE A 55 -8.09 -8.15 6.42
N SER A 56 -8.10 -6.86 6.76
CA SER A 56 -9.31 -6.13 7.15
C SER A 56 -9.81 -5.18 6.06
N HIS A 57 -8.93 -4.78 5.15
CA HIS A 57 -9.21 -3.84 4.07
C HIS A 57 -8.60 -4.32 2.76
N ILE A 58 -9.37 -4.24 1.69
CA ILE A 58 -8.93 -4.56 0.32
C ILE A 58 -9.20 -3.34 -0.55
N PHE A 59 -8.18 -2.93 -1.32
CA PHE A 59 -8.24 -1.82 -2.24
C PHE A 59 -8.01 -2.34 -3.65
N ILE A 60 -8.98 -2.16 -4.55
CA ILE A 60 -8.86 -2.55 -5.97
C ILE A 60 -8.73 -1.30 -6.81
N SER A 61 -7.62 -1.19 -7.53
CA SER A 61 -7.24 -0.02 -8.31
C SER A 61 -8.17 0.21 -9.50
N HIS A 62 -8.47 -0.83 -10.26
CA HIS A 62 -9.37 -0.79 -11.41
C HIS A 62 -9.89 -2.19 -11.78
N LEU A 63 -10.71 -2.30 -12.83
CA LEU A 63 -11.44 -3.53 -13.14
C LEU A 63 -10.88 -4.31 -14.33
N HIS A 64 -9.56 -4.23 -14.63
CA HIS A 64 -8.90 -5.23 -15.45
C HIS A 64 -8.72 -6.52 -14.62
N GLY A 65 -8.84 -7.68 -15.27
CA GLY A 65 -8.92 -8.97 -14.59
C GLY A 65 -7.70 -9.30 -13.72
N ASP A 66 -6.52 -8.92 -14.17
CA ASP A 66 -5.25 -9.13 -13.46
C ASP A 66 -5.11 -8.35 -12.14
N HIS A 67 -6.08 -7.46 -11.84
CA HIS A 67 -6.14 -6.71 -10.59
C HIS A 67 -7.21 -7.21 -9.62
N TYR A 68 -8.20 -8.02 -10.06
CA TYR A 68 -9.26 -8.45 -9.14
C TYR A 68 -9.83 -9.87 -9.34
N PHE A 69 -9.42 -10.64 -10.34
CA PHE A 69 -9.99 -11.97 -10.59
C PHE A 69 -9.77 -12.97 -9.44
N GLY A 70 -8.77 -12.75 -8.59
CA GLY A 70 -8.58 -13.55 -7.37
C GLY A 70 -9.52 -13.21 -6.22
N LEU A 71 -10.22 -12.06 -6.29
CA LEU A 71 -10.96 -11.51 -5.16
C LEU A 71 -12.12 -12.38 -4.70
N ILE A 72 -12.96 -12.85 -5.62
CA ILE A 72 -14.12 -13.68 -5.25
C ILE A 72 -13.70 -15.02 -4.64
N GLY A 73 -12.62 -15.62 -5.18
CA GLY A 73 -12.02 -16.83 -4.60
C GLY A 73 -11.52 -16.60 -3.17
N LEU A 74 -10.87 -15.46 -2.91
CA LEU A 74 -10.40 -15.08 -1.59
C LEU A 74 -11.57 -14.85 -0.61
N ILE A 75 -12.62 -14.12 -1.02
CA ILE A 75 -13.83 -13.88 -0.22
C ILE A 75 -14.50 -15.21 0.15
N ASN A 76 -14.69 -16.11 -0.81
CA ASN A 76 -15.27 -17.45 -0.56
C ASN A 76 -14.38 -18.27 0.37
N THR A 77 -13.07 -18.24 0.22
CA THR A 77 -12.15 -18.94 1.12
C THR A 77 -12.28 -18.40 2.55
N MET A 78 -12.33 -17.08 2.74
CA MET A 78 -12.57 -16.48 4.05
C MET A 78 -13.92 -16.92 4.66
N HIS A 79 -14.97 -17.01 3.83
CA HIS A 79 -16.29 -17.51 4.23
C HIS A 79 -16.23 -18.97 4.71
N LEU A 80 -15.63 -19.85 3.92
CA LEU A 80 -15.51 -21.29 4.21
C LEU A 80 -14.68 -21.56 5.44
N LEU A 81 -13.60 -20.81 5.64
CA LEU A 81 -12.73 -20.87 6.83
C LEU A 81 -13.34 -20.20 8.07
N GLY A 82 -14.59 -19.73 7.98
CA GLY A 82 -15.36 -19.28 9.14
C GLY A 82 -15.04 -17.88 9.64
N ARG A 83 -14.56 -16.98 8.78
CA ARG A 83 -14.39 -15.56 9.15
C ARG A 83 -15.67 -15.00 9.76
N LYS A 84 -15.54 -14.20 10.82
CA LYS A 84 -16.64 -13.47 11.49
C LYS A 84 -16.42 -11.96 11.51
N THR A 85 -15.15 -11.53 11.42
CA THR A 85 -14.80 -10.12 11.43
C THR A 85 -15.14 -9.46 10.09
N GLU A 86 -15.51 -8.19 10.14
CA GLU A 86 -15.80 -7.40 8.95
C GLU A 86 -14.66 -7.36 7.94
N LEU A 87 -14.99 -7.21 6.67
CA LEU A 87 -14.07 -6.96 5.57
C LEU A 87 -14.52 -5.70 4.84
N ASN A 88 -13.62 -4.74 4.69
CA ASN A 88 -13.87 -3.49 4.01
C ASN A 88 -13.25 -3.54 2.61
N LEU A 89 -14.07 -3.37 1.57
CA LEU A 89 -13.65 -3.41 0.17
C LEU A 89 -13.83 -2.05 -0.48
N TYR A 90 -12.72 -1.46 -0.94
CA TYR A 90 -12.65 -0.18 -1.64
C TYR A 90 -12.39 -0.44 -3.13
N ALA A 91 -13.33 -0.07 -3.99
CA ALA A 91 -13.24 -0.32 -5.43
C ALA A 91 -14.17 0.56 -6.25
N HIS A 92 -14.06 0.47 -7.58
CA HIS A 92 -15.06 1.02 -8.48
C HIS A 92 -16.45 0.39 -8.23
N GLN A 93 -17.51 1.20 -8.24
CA GLN A 93 -18.88 0.78 -7.89
C GLN A 93 -19.35 -0.50 -8.61
N ARG A 94 -19.00 -0.68 -9.87
CA ARG A 94 -19.40 -1.87 -10.65
C ARG A 94 -18.86 -3.19 -10.09
N LEU A 95 -17.78 -3.17 -9.30
CA LEU A 95 -17.26 -4.40 -8.69
C LEU A 95 -18.26 -4.97 -7.67
N LYS A 96 -19.03 -4.12 -7.00
CA LYS A 96 -20.10 -4.58 -6.10
C LYS A 96 -21.13 -5.43 -6.83
N GLU A 97 -21.58 -4.96 -8.00
CA GLU A 97 -22.57 -5.66 -8.82
C GLU A 97 -22.05 -7.06 -9.26
N ILE A 98 -20.77 -7.13 -9.63
CA ILE A 98 -20.11 -8.40 -10.01
C ILE A 98 -20.07 -9.37 -8.82
N ILE A 99 -19.66 -8.91 -7.64
CA ILE A 99 -19.59 -9.73 -6.43
C ILE A 99 -20.98 -10.18 -6.00
N ASP A 100 -21.95 -9.28 -5.96
CA ASP A 100 -23.33 -9.60 -5.58
C ASP A 100 -23.92 -10.66 -6.52
N LEU A 101 -23.69 -10.54 -7.83
CA LEU A 101 -24.15 -11.52 -8.82
C LEU A 101 -23.49 -12.89 -8.60
N GLN A 102 -22.19 -12.94 -8.33
CA GLN A 102 -21.48 -14.20 -8.09
C GLN A 102 -21.94 -14.89 -6.80
N LEU A 103 -22.14 -14.13 -5.72
CA LEU A 103 -22.67 -14.66 -4.46
C LEU A 103 -24.11 -15.16 -4.63
N LEU A 104 -24.95 -14.42 -5.36
CA LEU A 104 -26.31 -14.83 -5.69
C LEU A 104 -26.33 -16.12 -6.53
N ALA A 105 -25.51 -16.17 -7.59
CA ALA A 105 -25.47 -17.35 -8.49
C ALA A 105 -24.97 -18.62 -7.77
N SER A 106 -24.14 -18.50 -6.76
CA SER A 106 -23.65 -19.61 -5.94
C SER A 106 -24.50 -19.87 -4.68
N ASN A 107 -25.59 -19.11 -4.49
CA ASN A 107 -26.44 -19.15 -3.29
C ASN A 107 -25.62 -19.05 -2.00
N THR A 108 -24.60 -18.17 -2.00
CA THR A 108 -23.67 -17.99 -0.90
C THR A 108 -24.09 -16.79 -0.04
N GLU A 109 -24.40 -17.05 1.23
CA GLU A 109 -24.59 -16.03 2.25
C GLU A 109 -23.33 -15.94 3.11
N LEU A 110 -22.62 -14.79 3.02
CA LEU A 110 -21.36 -14.61 3.73
C LEU A 110 -21.55 -14.66 5.26
N ARG A 111 -20.67 -15.37 5.95
CA ARG A 111 -20.66 -15.48 7.42
C ARG A 111 -20.08 -14.26 8.14
N PHE A 112 -19.68 -13.24 7.39
CA PHE A 112 -19.08 -12.00 7.90
C PHE A 112 -19.61 -10.80 7.12
N PRO A 113 -19.63 -9.60 7.74
CA PRO A 113 -20.02 -8.38 7.05
C PRO A 113 -18.97 -8.01 5.98
N LEU A 114 -19.41 -7.81 4.74
CA LEU A 114 -18.63 -7.23 3.64
C LEU A 114 -19.14 -5.81 3.40
N PHE A 115 -18.35 -4.81 3.81
CA PHE A 115 -18.66 -3.41 3.59
C PHE A 115 -18.00 -2.91 2.31
N PHE A 116 -18.80 -2.43 1.39
CA PHE A 116 -18.34 -1.90 0.11
C PHE A 116 -18.24 -0.37 0.16
N HIS A 117 -17.09 0.17 -0.21
CA HIS A 117 -16.79 1.59 -0.24
C HIS A 117 -16.42 2.01 -1.67
N PRO A 118 -17.31 2.73 -2.40
CA PRO A 118 -16.99 3.17 -3.75
C PRO A 118 -15.88 4.23 -3.74
N ILE A 119 -14.87 4.02 -4.60
CA ILE A 119 -13.77 4.95 -4.79
C ILE A 119 -14.21 6.01 -5.81
N PRO A 120 -14.09 7.32 -5.50
CA PRO A 120 -14.24 8.37 -6.50
C PRO A 120 -13.00 8.35 -7.42
N LEU A 121 -13.23 8.26 -8.74
CA LEU A 121 -12.15 8.13 -9.72
C LEU A 121 -11.90 9.45 -10.49
N ASP A 122 -12.68 10.48 -10.19
CA ASP A 122 -12.59 11.82 -10.75
C ASP A 122 -11.91 12.85 -9.82
N LYS A 123 -11.73 12.48 -8.56
CA LYS A 123 -11.13 13.34 -7.54
C LYS A 123 -10.48 12.53 -6.42
N GLU A 124 -9.56 13.19 -5.75
CA GLU A 124 -8.95 12.64 -4.54
C GLU A 124 -9.88 12.72 -3.33
N LYS A 125 -9.80 11.71 -2.48
CA LYS A 125 -10.53 11.61 -1.22
C LYS A 125 -9.74 10.78 -0.21
N VAL A 126 -9.94 11.06 1.07
CA VAL A 126 -9.58 10.12 2.14
C VAL A 126 -10.52 8.93 2.05
N LEU A 127 -9.96 7.74 1.81
CA LEU A 127 -10.70 6.48 1.74
C LEU A 127 -10.85 5.85 3.13
N TYR A 128 -9.78 5.90 3.92
CA TYR A 128 -9.73 5.35 5.26
C TYR A 128 -8.83 6.20 6.16
N GLU A 129 -9.21 6.33 7.41
CA GLU A 129 -8.40 6.98 8.43
C GLU A 129 -8.67 6.38 9.81
N ASP A 130 -7.60 6.10 10.55
CA ASP A 130 -7.66 5.77 11.97
C ASP A 130 -6.62 6.58 12.78
N ALA A 131 -6.34 6.17 14.00
CA ALA A 131 -5.38 6.86 14.87
C ALA A 131 -3.93 6.78 14.36
N ARG A 132 -3.60 5.88 13.42
CA ARG A 132 -2.22 5.57 13.02
C ARG A 132 -1.93 5.74 11.54
N ILE A 133 -2.90 5.59 10.68
CA ILE A 133 -2.74 5.66 9.23
C ILE A 133 -3.87 6.44 8.59
N ILE A 134 -3.55 7.13 7.52
CA ILE A 134 -4.52 7.75 6.61
C ILE A 134 -4.24 7.25 5.20
N ILE A 135 -5.30 6.93 4.46
CA ILE A 135 -5.22 6.37 3.11
C ILE A 135 -6.03 7.26 2.16
N HIS A 136 -5.36 7.76 1.12
CA HIS A 136 -5.99 8.54 0.05
C HIS A 136 -6.00 7.74 -1.24
N ASN A 137 -6.98 7.98 -2.12
CA ASN A 137 -6.84 7.59 -3.51
C ASN A 137 -6.05 8.66 -4.28
N LEU A 138 -5.43 8.24 -5.40
CA LEU A 138 -4.90 9.12 -6.43
C LEU A 138 -5.64 8.85 -7.73
N VAL A 139 -5.94 9.89 -8.48
CA VAL A 139 -6.53 9.74 -9.82
C VAL A 139 -5.42 9.35 -10.79
N LEU A 140 -5.58 8.23 -11.48
CA LEU A 140 -4.66 7.72 -12.49
C LEU A 140 -5.26 7.83 -13.88
N LYS A 141 -4.42 7.75 -14.91
CA LYS A 141 -4.82 7.89 -16.31
C LYS A 141 -4.57 6.58 -17.06
N HIS A 142 -5.60 5.80 -17.23
CA HIS A 142 -5.54 4.51 -17.92
C HIS A 142 -6.70 4.36 -18.92
N SER A 143 -6.74 3.25 -19.66
CA SER A 143 -7.81 2.93 -20.64
C SER A 143 -9.20 2.83 -20.01
N ILE A 144 -9.27 2.44 -18.74
CA ILE A 144 -10.48 2.49 -17.91
C ILE A 144 -10.19 3.30 -16.63
N PRO A 145 -11.23 3.77 -15.91
CA PRO A 145 -11.04 4.51 -14.66
C PRO A 145 -10.16 3.73 -13.67
N SER A 146 -9.05 4.31 -13.25
CA SER A 146 -8.03 3.69 -12.40
C SER A 146 -7.67 4.61 -11.23
N SER A 147 -7.31 4.01 -10.10
CA SER A 147 -6.91 4.68 -8.87
C SER A 147 -5.59 4.13 -8.33
N GLY A 148 -4.70 5.03 -7.92
CA GLY A 148 -3.62 4.71 -7.02
C GLY A 148 -4.04 4.86 -5.56
N PHE A 149 -3.16 4.45 -4.64
CA PHE A 149 -3.41 4.53 -3.19
C PHE A 149 -2.18 5.07 -2.47
N LEU A 150 -2.40 6.08 -1.63
CA LEU A 150 -1.34 6.71 -0.84
C LEU A 150 -1.60 6.45 0.65
N PHE A 151 -0.75 5.62 1.24
CA PHE A 151 -0.75 5.25 2.65
C PHE A 151 0.24 6.12 3.40
N LYS A 152 -0.19 6.84 4.42
CA LYS A 152 0.67 7.68 5.27
C LYS A 152 0.49 7.33 6.73
N GLU A 153 1.58 7.01 7.43
CA GLU A 153 1.53 6.92 8.89
C GLU A 153 1.23 8.30 9.48
N LYS A 154 0.37 8.31 10.48
CA LYS A 154 0.09 9.51 11.27
C LYS A 154 1.12 9.65 12.39
N LYS A 155 1.37 10.89 12.79
CA LYS A 155 2.29 11.19 13.90
C LYS A 155 1.90 10.38 15.14
N LYS A 156 2.82 9.55 15.60
CA LYS A 156 2.63 8.72 16.80
C LYS A 156 3.00 9.54 18.03
N ALA A 157 2.32 9.30 19.14
CA ALA A 157 2.73 9.81 20.43
C ALA A 157 4.18 9.38 20.74
N ARG A 158 4.96 10.25 21.37
CA ARG A 158 6.34 9.97 21.79
C ARG A 158 6.37 8.81 22.81
N ASN A 159 7.47 8.10 22.90
CA ASN A 159 7.65 7.09 23.95
C ASN A 159 8.31 7.74 25.15
N ILE A 160 7.71 7.60 26.33
CA ILE A 160 8.39 8.00 27.55
C ILE A 160 9.53 7.02 27.82
N ILE A 161 10.69 7.54 28.17
CA ILE A 161 11.86 6.76 28.59
C ILE A 161 11.53 6.15 29.96
N LYS A 162 11.60 4.82 30.06
CA LYS A 162 11.13 4.10 31.25
C LYS A 162 11.84 4.56 32.52
N GLU A 163 13.14 4.75 32.43
CA GLU A 163 14.00 5.21 33.53
C GLU A 163 13.59 6.61 34.03
N LYS A 164 13.10 7.47 33.12
CA LYS A 164 12.64 8.82 33.48
C LYS A 164 11.31 8.84 34.23
N ILE A 165 10.48 7.81 34.06
CA ILE A 165 9.24 7.67 34.86
C ILE A 165 9.59 7.49 36.34
N GLU A 166 10.59 6.65 36.62
CA GLU A 166 11.04 6.37 37.99
C GLU A 166 11.84 7.56 38.54
N GLU A 167 12.76 8.14 37.75
CA GLU A 167 13.63 9.25 38.15
C GLU A 167 12.83 10.50 38.59
N TYR A 168 11.78 10.83 37.83
CA TYR A 168 10.95 12.02 38.09
C TYR A 168 9.61 11.72 38.76
N ASN A 169 9.36 10.46 39.18
CA ASN A 169 8.09 10.01 39.77
C ASN A 169 6.87 10.44 38.93
N ILE A 170 6.92 10.24 37.59
CA ILE A 170 5.88 10.72 36.66
C ILE A 170 4.57 9.98 36.93
N PRO A 171 3.49 10.68 37.32
CA PRO A 171 2.21 10.04 37.59
C PRO A 171 1.52 9.60 36.29
N ILE A 172 0.71 8.54 36.39
CA ILE A 172 0.05 7.93 35.22
C ILE A 172 -0.82 8.92 34.44
N ASN A 173 -1.51 9.83 35.14
CA ASN A 173 -2.36 10.86 34.50
C ASN A 173 -1.56 11.85 33.64
N GLU A 174 -0.26 12.10 33.92
CA GLU A 174 0.61 12.98 33.12
C GLU A 174 1.22 12.28 31.90
N MET A 175 1.28 10.94 31.91
CA MET A 175 1.94 10.19 30.84
C MET A 175 1.36 10.48 29.44
N ASN A 176 0.05 10.71 29.33
CA ASN A 176 -0.58 11.03 28.06
C ASN A 176 -0.19 12.42 27.57
N ASN A 177 -0.11 13.41 28.47
CA ASN A 177 0.33 14.78 28.13
C ASN A 177 1.77 14.78 27.62
N ILE A 178 2.65 14.07 28.36
CA ILE A 178 4.08 13.93 27.97
C ILE A 178 4.21 13.21 26.63
N LYS A 179 3.48 12.13 26.38
CA LYS A 179 3.47 11.43 25.08
C LYS A 179 3.01 12.30 23.93
N ASN A 180 2.16 13.28 24.20
CA ASN A 180 1.66 14.25 23.22
C ASN A 180 2.56 15.47 23.03
N GLY A 181 3.69 15.54 23.75
CA GLY A 181 4.71 16.57 23.58
C GLY A 181 4.75 17.62 24.68
N SER A 182 3.99 17.48 25.78
CA SER A 182 4.03 18.42 26.90
C SER A 182 5.29 18.20 27.76
N ASP A 183 5.87 19.28 28.21
CA ASP A 183 6.88 19.26 29.29
C ASP A 183 6.24 18.80 30.60
N PHE A 184 7.06 18.29 31.53
CA PHE A 184 6.59 17.85 32.82
C PHE A 184 7.08 18.81 33.94
N ARG A 185 6.17 19.29 34.77
CA ARG A 185 6.47 20.15 35.91
C ARG A 185 6.56 19.31 37.18
N LEU A 186 7.71 19.39 37.85
CA LEU A 186 7.94 18.77 39.15
C LEU A 186 7.24 19.56 40.28
N GLU A 187 7.05 18.96 41.44
CA GLU A 187 6.47 19.58 42.64
C GLU A 187 7.28 20.80 43.12
N ASP A 188 8.60 20.78 42.94
CA ASP A 188 9.51 21.89 43.29
C ASP A 188 9.49 23.06 42.28
N GLY A 189 8.64 22.97 41.23
CA GLY A 189 8.46 23.99 40.22
C GLY A 189 9.39 23.89 39.02
N ARG A 190 10.38 23.03 39.00
CA ARG A 190 11.25 22.78 37.83
C ARG A 190 10.43 22.18 36.70
N ILE A 191 10.79 22.58 35.49
CA ILE A 191 10.18 22.06 34.26
C ILE A 191 11.23 21.17 33.58
N ILE A 192 10.85 19.91 33.33
CA ILE A 192 11.65 18.95 32.56
C ILE A 192 11.13 18.97 31.12
N ALA A 193 12.03 19.26 30.19
CA ALA A 193 11.69 19.34 28.77
C ALA A 193 11.23 17.98 28.23
N ASN A 194 10.24 17.99 27.35
CA ASN A 194 9.69 16.78 26.76
C ASN A 194 10.75 15.91 26.05
N GLU A 195 11.74 16.54 25.42
CA GLU A 195 12.87 15.89 24.75
C GLU A 195 13.71 15.04 25.69
N GLU A 196 13.85 15.46 26.96
CA GLU A 196 14.58 14.71 27.99
C GLU A 196 13.77 13.50 28.50
N LEU A 197 12.45 13.61 28.50
CA LEU A 197 11.54 12.58 29.02
C LEU A 197 11.19 11.51 28.01
N THR A 198 11.38 11.82 26.71
CA THR A 198 10.82 10.98 25.66
C THR A 198 11.80 10.75 24.53
N THR A 199 11.65 9.63 23.85
CA THR A 199 12.30 9.38 22.58
C THR A 199 11.36 9.71 21.43
N VAL A 200 11.89 10.38 20.40
CA VAL A 200 11.19 10.52 19.12
C VAL A 200 11.21 9.15 18.46
N ARG A 201 10.05 8.67 18.04
CA ARG A 201 10.01 7.50 17.16
C ARG A 201 10.66 7.85 15.82
N LYS A 202 11.28 6.86 15.19
CA LYS A 202 11.80 6.92 13.82
C LYS A 202 10.79 7.58 12.87
N SER A 203 11.28 8.08 11.76
CA SER A 203 10.52 8.73 10.69
C SER A 203 9.19 8.03 10.40
N LEU A 204 8.16 8.82 10.10
CA LEU A 204 6.87 8.30 9.62
C LEU A 204 7.06 7.70 8.23
N HIS A 205 6.53 6.51 8.04
CA HIS A 205 6.57 5.86 6.74
C HIS A 205 5.38 6.25 5.87
N SER A 206 5.61 6.24 4.58
CA SER A 206 4.57 6.46 3.59
C SER A 206 4.82 5.59 2.36
N TYR A 207 3.76 5.04 1.83
CA TYR A 207 3.76 4.17 0.67
C TYR A 207 2.74 4.65 -0.36
N CYS A 208 3.16 4.81 -1.60
CA CYS A 208 2.26 5.08 -2.70
C CYS A 208 2.28 3.93 -3.70
N PHE A 209 1.10 3.42 -4.03
CA PHE A 209 0.88 2.44 -5.09
C PHE A 209 0.28 3.17 -6.29
N CYS A 210 1.08 3.36 -7.35
CA CYS A 210 0.62 3.78 -8.67
C CYS A 210 0.46 2.54 -9.54
N SER A 211 -0.80 2.13 -9.73
CA SER A 211 -1.22 1.05 -10.61
C SER A 211 -1.08 1.46 -12.08
N ASP A 212 -1.80 0.79 -12.96
CA ASP A 212 -1.79 1.04 -14.41
C ASP A 212 -2.15 2.48 -14.72
N THR A 213 -1.20 3.19 -15.31
CA THR A 213 -1.32 4.61 -15.60
C THR A 213 -0.31 5.10 -16.65
N ALA A 214 -0.72 6.00 -17.52
CA ALA A 214 0.22 6.89 -18.17
C ALA A 214 0.81 7.88 -17.14
N PHE A 215 1.90 8.57 -17.50
CA PHE A 215 2.50 9.60 -16.64
C PHE A 215 1.47 10.69 -16.30
N VAL A 216 1.27 10.95 -14.99
CA VAL A 216 0.34 11.96 -14.48
C VAL A 216 1.12 13.00 -13.67
N GLU A 217 1.35 14.17 -14.27
CA GLU A 217 2.18 15.23 -13.67
C GLU A 217 1.61 15.75 -12.34
N GLU A 218 0.30 15.83 -12.23
CA GLU A 218 -0.41 16.33 -11.06
C GLU A 218 -0.14 15.50 -9.81
N ASN A 219 0.20 14.22 -9.98
CA ASN A 219 0.50 13.33 -8.87
C ASN A 219 1.88 13.58 -8.24
N ILE A 220 2.78 14.33 -8.89
CA ILE A 220 4.13 14.63 -8.37
C ILE A 220 4.06 15.31 -7.01
N GLU A 221 3.24 16.35 -6.86
CA GLU A 221 3.10 17.06 -5.57
C GLU A 221 2.47 16.18 -4.49
N ARG A 222 1.65 15.18 -4.88
CA ARG A 222 0.99 14.25 -3.94
C ARG A 222 1.94 13.23 -3.34
N ILE A 223 2.89 12.78 -4.14
CA ILE A 223 3.89 11.77 -3.73
C ILE A 223 5.17 12.41 -3.18
N LYS A 224 5.22 13.71 -3.04
CA LYS A 224 6.43 14.44 -2.65
C LYS A 224 6.98 13.97 -1.31
N GLY A 225 8.25 13.51 -1.35
CA GLY A 225 8.99 13.09 -0.17
C GLY A 225 8.46 11.83 0.53
N ILE A 226 7.64 11.00 -0.14
CA ILE A 226 7.21 9.73 0.43
C ILE A 226 8.37 8.73 0.55
N THR A 227 8.25 7.77 1.46
CA THR A 227 9.31 6.78 1.72
C THR A 227 9.50 5.83 0.55
N LEU A 228 8.42 5.27 0.00
CA LEU A 228 8.45 4.33 -1.11
C LEU A 228 7.33 4.62 -2.11
N LEU A 229 7.69 4.77 -3.38
CA LEU A 229 6.78 4.78 -4.50
C LEU A 229 6.83 3.42 -5.20
N TYR A 230 5.69 2.71 -5.30
CA TYR A 230 5.52 1.68 -6.33
C TYR A 230 4.94 2.34 -7.57
N HIS A 231 5.55 2.07 -8.72
CA HIS A 231 5.04 2.56 -10.00
C HIS A 231 5.10 1.43 -11.04
N GLU A 232 4.03 1.30 -11.83
CA GLU A 232 4.03 0.39 -12.95
C GLU A 232 5.11 0.76 -13.96
N THR A 233 5.71 -0.25 -14.59
CA THR A 233 6.69 -0.14 -15.66
C THR A 233 6.46 -1.25 -16.67
N THR A 234 5.29 -1.21 -17.30
CA THR A 234 4.86 -2.23 -18.26
C THR A 234 5.80 -2.29 -19.45
N PHE A 235 6.48 -1.18 -19.78
CA PHE A 235 7.35 -1.05 -20.93
C PHE A 235 8.69 -0.40 -20.60
N MET A 236 9.74 -0.75 -21.38
CA MET A 236 10.95 0.04 -21.48
C MET A 236 10.74 1.26 -22.40
N GLN A 237 11.66 2.20 -22.35
CA GLN A 237 11.55 3.48 -23.08
C GLN A 237 11.48 3.33 -24.60
N ASP A 238 12.08 2.27 -25.14
CA ASP A 238 12.01 1.95 -26.58
C ASP A 238 10.58 1.68 -27.08
N LEU A 239 9.66 1.34 -26.16
CA LEU A 239 8.24 1.11 -26.43
C LEU A 239 7.33 2.25 -25.90
N ALA A 240 7.85 3.48 -25.79
CA ALA A 240 7.10 4.62 -25.27
C ALA A 240 5.79 4.90 -26.04
N ASP A 241 5.79 4.76 -27.36
CA ASP A 241 4.58 4.95 -28.18
C ASP A 241 3.50 3.92 -27.81
N LYS A 242 3.90 2.66 -27.57
CA LYS A 242 2.99 1.61 -27.15
C LYS A 242 2.49 1.84 -25.73
N ALA A 243 3.33 2.27 -24.82
CA ALA A 243 2.94 2.66 -23.46
C ALA A 243 1.85 3.72 -23.50
N LYS A 244 2.04 4.77 -24.30
CA LYS A 244 1.07 5.85 -24.50
C LYS A 244 -0.24 5.35 -25.09
N GLU A 245 -0.19 4.49 -26.11
CA GLU A 245 -1.37 3.91 -26.78
C GLU A 245 -2.22 3.09 -25.79
N THR A 246 -1.58 2.32 -24.94
CA THR A 246 -2.25 1.43 -23.98
C THR A 246 -2.54 2.06 -22.63
N GLY A 247 -2.11 3.31 -22.39
CA GLY A 247 -2.30 4.03 -21.12
C GLY A 247 -1.45 3.49 -19.98
N HIS A 248 -0.21 3.09 -20.31
CA HIS A 248 0.81 2.62 -19.37
C HIS A 248 2.02 3.55 -19.32
N SER A 249 2.92 3.28 -18.41
CA SER A 249 4.17 3.98 -18.22
C SER A 249 5.39 3.18 -18.70
N THR A 250 6.44 3.92 -19.03
CA THR A 250 7.77 3.37 -19.25
C THR A 250 8.57 3.39 -17.94
N THR A 251 9.70 2.67 -17.94
CA THR A 251 10.73 2.73 -16.90
C THR A 251 11.19 4.17 -16.64
N ILE A 252 11.35 4.97 -17.70
CA ILE A 252 11.77 6.38 -17.61
C ILE A 252 10.67 7.28 -17.06
N ASP A 253 9.39 6.99 -17.35
CA ASP A 253 8.26 7.69 -16.76
C ASP A 253 8.21 7.48 -15.24
N ALA A 254 8.32 6.22 -14.80
CA ALA A 254 8.36 5.87 -13.37
C ALA A 254 9.54 6.52 -12.65
N ALA A 255 10.74 6.49 -13.26
CA ALA A 255 11.94 7.12 -12.71
C ALA A 255 11.83 8.65 -12.61
N ASN A 256 11.25 9.30 -13.61
CA ASN A 256 10.99 10.75 -13.59
C ASN A 256 9.93 11.12 -12.54
N MET A 257 8.88 10.31 -12.35
CA MET A 257 7.89 10.49 -11.31
C MET A 257 8.57 10.46 -9.92
N ALA A 258 9.42 9.46 -9.67
CA ALA A 258 10.17 9.32 -8.43
C ALA A 258 11.14 10.49 -8.18
N LYS A 259 11.93 10.84 -9.19
CA LYS A 259 12.93 11.92 -9.13
C LYS A 259 12.29 13.29 -8.87
N ARG A 260 11.23 13.62 -9.60
CA ARG A 260 10.51 14.90 -9.47
C ARG A 260 9.73 14.96 -8.16
N GLY A 261 9.15 13.83 -7.71
CA GLY A 261 8.51 13.69 -6.41
C GLY A 261 9.50 13.68 -5.23
N LYS A 262 10.82 13.58 -5.49
CA LYS A 262 11.85 13.44 -4.45
C LYS A 262 11.49 12.34 -3.44
N VAL A 263 11.02 11.21 -3.94
CA VAL A 263 10.69 10.06 -3.10
C VAL A 263 11.96 9.43 -2.52
N GLY A 264 11.85 8.73 -1.40
CA GLY A 264 13.00 8.04 -0.80
C GLY A 264 13.48 6.88 -1.69
N ASN A 265 12.56 6.03 -2.13
CA ASN A 265 12.84 4.85 -2.94
C ASN A 265 11.75 4.63 -4.01
N LEU A 266 12.12 3.97 -5.10
CA LEU A 266 11.23 3.54 -6.17
C LEU A 266 11.20 2.01 -6.25
N LEU A 267 10.00 1.43 -6.23
CA LEU A 267 9.76 0.01 -6.50
C LEU A 267 9.04 -0.11 -7.84
N ILE A 268 9.68 -0.70 -8.83
CA ILE A 268 9.06 -0.92 -10.15
C ILE A 268 8.43 -2.29 -10.24
N GLY A 269 7.32 -2.39 -10.96
CA GLY A 269 6.55 -3.62 -11.13
C GLY A 269 5.58 -3.56 -12.29
N HIS A 270 4.61 -4.49 -12.33
CA HIS A 270 3.65 -4.64 -13.43
C HIS A 270 4.34 -4.87 -14.78
N PHE A 271 5.29 -5.81 -14.77
CA PHE A 271 6.14 -6.08 -15.93
C PHE A 271 5.39 -6.84 -17.02
N SER A 272 5.49 -6.37 -18.26
CA SER A 272 5.00 -7.13 -19.41
C SER A 272 5.67 -8.50 -19.51
N SER A 273 4.89 -9.54 -19.79
CA SER A 273 5.37 -10.92 -19.98
C SER A 273 6.40 -11.08 -21.10
N ARG A 274 6.61 -10.06 -21.94
CA ARG A 274 7.67 -10.03 -22.96
C ARG A 274 9.08 -10.00 -22.38
N TYR A 275 9.25 -9.46 -21.17
CA TYR A 275 10.54 -9.33 -20.50
C TYR A 275 10.80 -10.56 -19.61
N ASN A 276 11.67 -11.46 -20.11
CA ASN A 276 12.11 -12.63 -19.35
C ASN A 276 13.13 -12.25 -18.28
N ASP A 277 14.06 -11.35 -18.60
CA ASP A 277 15.01 -10.74 -17.69
C ASP A 277 14.51 -9.31 -17.33
N LEU A 278 14.49 -9.03 -16.05
CA LEU A 278 14.05 -7.73 -15.52
C LEU A 278 15.23 -6.80 -15.25
N ASN A 279 16.46 -7.25 -15.42
CA ASN A 279 17.65 -6.43 -15.17
C ASN A 279 17.71 -5.22 -16.10
N ASP A 280 17.34 -5.38 -17.36
CA ASP A 280 17.35 -4.26 -18.33
C ASP A 280 16.39 -3.15 -17.90
N LEU A 281 15.17 -3.50 -17.39
CA LEU A 281 14.23 -2.53 -16.87
C LEU A 281 14.79 -1.81 -15.63
N LEU A 282 15.45 -2.57 -14.75
CA LEU A 282 16.06 -2.02 -13.54
C LEU A 282 17.17 -1.03 -13.87
N GLU A 283 18.11 -1.41 -14.74
CA GLU A 283 19.25 -0.56 -15.11
C GLU A 283 18.79 0.70 -15.87
N GLU A 284 17.82 0.58 -16.78
CA GLU A 284 17.23 1.74 -17.46
C GLU A 284 16.58 2.69 -16.45
N THR A 285 15.81 2.17 -15.48
CA THR A 285 15.19 3.00 -14.44
C THR A 285 16.23 3.65 -13.55
N LYS A 286 17.27 2.90 -13.09
CA LYS A 286 18.36 3.39 -12.27
C LYS A 286 19.21 4.48 -12.94
N SER A 287 19.26 4.51 -14.25
CA SER A 287 19.97 5.56 -14.98
C SER A 287 19.42 6.97 -14.69
N VAL A 288 18.16 7.07 -14.25
CA VAL A 288 17.46 8.32 -13.92
C VAL A 288 17.23 8.45 -12.40
N PHE A 289 16.89 7.34 -11.71
CA PHE A 289 16.65 7.29 -10.27
C PHE A 289 17.34 6.06 -9.64
N PRO A 290 18.55 6.26 -9.05
CA PRO A 290 19.40 5.14 -8.56
C PRO A 290 18.77 4.28 -7.46
N ASP A 291 17.99 4.88 -6.56
CA ASP A 291 17.36 4.17 -5.43
C ASP A 291 16.10 3.41 -5.89
N THR A 292 16.30 2.51 -6.87
CA THR A 292 15.24 1.70 -7.50
C THR A 292 15.41 0.23 -7.19
N PHE A 293 14.28 -0.45 -6.91
CA PHE A 293 14.17 -1.88 -6.66
C PHE A 293 13.17 -2.53 -7.61
N LEU A 294 13.36 -3.83 -7.89
CA LEU A 294 12.38 -4.65 -8.60
C LEU A 294 11.35 -5.23 -7.61
N ALA A 295 10.07 -5.16 -7.95
CA ALA A 295 9.07 -5.98 -7.31
C ALA A 295 9.28 -7.45 -7.73
N ILE A 296 9.38 -8.34 -6.76
CA ILE A 296 9.56 -9.77 -6.97
C ILE A 296 8.55 -10.53 -6.11
N ASP A 297 7.82 -11.47 -6.70
CA ASP A 297 6.83 -12.28 -5.99
C ASP A 297 7.44 -12.94 -4.74
N GLY A 298 6.81 -12.77 -3.60
CA GLY A 298 7.25 -13.26 -2.29
C GLY A 298 8.28 -12.37 -1.58
N SER A 299 8.79 -11.31 -2.20
CA SER A 299 9.71 -10.38 -1.52
C SER A 299 8.98 -9.54 -0.47
N VAL A 300 9.71 -9.21 0.61
CA VAL A 300 9.24 -8.36 1.70
C VAL A 300 10.18 -7.17 1.85
N LEU A 301 9.64 -5.97 1.69
CA LEU A 301 10.35 -4.72 1.94
C LEU A 301 10.00 -4.22 3.34
N ASP A 302 11.02 -4.02 4.18
CA ASP A 302 10.88 -3.44 5.51
C ASP A 302 11.26 -1.96 5.46
N PHE A 303 10.30 -1.07 5.73
CA PHE A 303 10.51 0.38 5.63
C PHE A 303 11.46 0.95 6.68
N ASP A 304 11.78 0.20 7.71
CA ASP A 304 12.83 0.59 8.67
C ASP A 304 14.25 0.34 8.14
N VAL A 305 14.38 -0.36 6.99
CA VAL A 305 15.67 -0.81 6.42
C VAL A 305 15.96 -0.18 5.05
N ILE A 306 14.94 0.10 4.24
CA ILE A 306 15.08 0.73 2.91
C ILE A 306 15.29 2.24 3.00
#